data_74ea07ece535ab855ea3525624c3d92f
#
_entry.id   74ea07ece535ab855ea3525624c3d92f
#
_cell.length_a   1.000
_cell.length_b   1.000
_cell.length_c   1.000
_cell.angle_alpha   90.00
_cell.angle_beta   90.00
_cell.angle_gamma   90.00
#
_symmetry.space_group_name_H-M   'P 1'
#
loop_
_entity.id
_entity.type
_entity.pdbx_description
1 polymer ?
#
loop_
_entity_poly.entity_id
_entity_poly.type
_entity_poly.pdbx_seq_one_letter_code
_entity_poly.pdbx_strand_id
1 'polypeptide(L)'
;MKQQTEKPRFRGAPVDLVVDVRTKVEYWMGHLPGAVCVPGEQLPDALTSRPGISTSSRILVYCASGGRSAAAAEQLRAVGYTHVVDAGGLSAAWEHFTP
;
A
#
# COMPACT_ATOMS: atom_id res chain seq x y z
N MET A 1 27.35 -12.17 0.53
CA MET A 1 26.02 -11.97 0.98
C MET A 1 25.13 -11.33 -0.07
N LYS A 2 23.97 -11.85 -0.23
CA LYS A 2 23.09 -11.40 -1.27
C LYS A 2 22.18 -10.28 -0.81
N GLN A 3 22.11 -9.24 -1.58
CA GLN A 3 21.26 -8.10 -1.31
C GLN A 3 19.89 -8.32 -1.94
N GLN A 4 18.84 -8.21 -1.17
CA GLN A 4 17.51 -8.33 -1.72
C GLN A 4 17.10 -7.00 -2.34
N THR A 5 16.99 -6.99 -3.66
CA THR A 5 16.67 -5.76 -4.39
C THR A 5 15.33 -5.84 -5.09
N GLU A 6 14.71 -7.01 -5.11
CA GLU A 6 13.43 -7.15 -5.81
C GLU A 6 12.31 -6.53 -5.04
N LYS A 7 11.44 -5.86 -5.77
CA LYS A 7 10.23 -5.28 -5.19
C LYS A 7 9.16 -6.35 -5.10
N PRO A 8 8.23 -6.22 -4.17
CA PRO A 8 7.05 -7.06 -4.18
C PRO A 8 6.25 -6.81 -5.44
N ARG A 9 5.39 -7.76 -5.78
CA ARG A 9 4.55 -7.67 -6.97
C ARG A 9 3.10 -7.85 -6.62
N PHE A 10 2.26 -7.14 -7.34
CA PHE A 10 0.82 -7.33 -7.24
C PHE A 10 0.29 -7.56 -8.64
N ARG A 11 -0.38 -8.69 -8.84
CA ARG A 11 -0.84 -9.14 -10.17
C ARG A 11 0.31 -9.12 -11.18
N GLY A 12 1.49 -9.52 -10.72
CA GLY A 12 2.66 -9.63 -11.57
C GLY A 12 3.42 -8.33 -11.83
N ALA A 13 2.94 -7.20 -11.34
CA ALA A 13 3.60 -5.92 -11.56
C ALA A 13 4.33 -5.46 -10.28
N PRO A 14 5.53 -4.91 -10.41
CA PRO A 14 6.28 -4.47 -9.23
C PRO A 14 5.60 -3.30 -8.53
N VAL A 15 5.73 -3.25 -7.20
CA VAL A 15 5.13 -2.24 -6.35
C VAL A 15 6.25 -1.55 -5.58
N ASP A 16 6.22 -0.22 -5.55
CA ASP A 16 7.24 0.56 -4.85
C ASP A 16 6.96 0.67 -3.35
N LEU A 17 5.67 0.65 -2.98
CA LEU A 17 5.29 0.79 -1.58
C LEU A 17 3.96 0.08 -1.35
N VAL A 18 3.91 -0.71 -0.29
CA VAL A 18 2.68 -1.38 0.13
C VAL A 18 2.20 -0.70 1.41
N VAL A 19 0.97 -0.20 1.39
CA VAL A 19 0.42 0.57 2.50
C VAL A 19 -0.81 -0.10 3.07
N ASP A 20 -0.74 -0.42 4.35
CA ASP A 20 -1.86 -0.94 5.12
C ASP A 20 -2.55 0.26 5.75
N VAL A 21 -3.78 0.55 5.31
CA VAL A 21 -4.49 1.74 5.82
C VAL A 21 -5.42 1.42 6.98
N ARG A 22 -5.26 0.23 7.57
CA ARG A 22 -6.01 -0.18 8.74
C ARG A 22 -5.42 0.45 10.01
N THR A 23 -6.02 0.14 11.15
CA THR A 23 -5.47 0.57 12.42
C THR A 23 -4.20 -0.20 12.74
N LYS A 24 -3.41 0.33 13.69
CA LYS A 24 -2.17 -0.33 14.10
C LYS A 24 -2.43 -1.70 14.72
N VAL A 25 -3.53 -1.86 15.44
CA VAL A 25 -3.87 -3.15 16.03
C VAL A 25 -4.15 -4.18 14.95
N GLU A 26 -4.91 -3.80 13.93
CA GLU A 26 -5.17 -4.70 12.81
C GLU A 26 -3.86 -5.09 12.11
N TYR A 27 -3.00 -4.12 11.86
CA TYR A 27 -1.71 -4.35 11.24
C TYR A 27 -0.87 -5.34 12.04
N TRP A 28 -0.86 -5.18 13.34
CA TRP A 28 -0.13 -6.05 14.24
C TRP A 28 -0.62 -7.49 14.20
N MET A 29 -1.90 -7.69 13.96
CA MET A 29 -2.48 -9.03 13.94
C MET A 29 -2.20 -9.78 12.64
N GLY A 30 -1.57 -9.13 11.68
CA GLY A 30 -1.21 -9.75 10.40
C GLY A 30 -1.31 -8.73 9.29
N HIS A 31 -0.31 -8.69 8.42
CA HIS A 31 -0.27 -7.76 7.29
C HIS A 31 0.56 -8.35 6.16
N LEU A 32 0.46 -7.76 4.98
CA LEU A 32 1.28 -8.21 3.85
C LEU A 32 2.76 -7.96 4.16
N PRO A 33 3.64 -8.88 3.76
CA PRO A 33 5.08 -8.70 4.00
C PRO A 33 5.58 -7.38 3.44
N GLY A 34 6.32 -6.64 4.26
CA GLY A 34 6.88 -5.36 3.85
C GLY A 34 5.92 -4.19 3.87
N ALA A 35 4.65 -4.41 4.21
CA ALA A 35 3.69 -3.31 4.26
C ALA A 35 4.03 -2.35 5.40
N VAL A 36 3.80 -1.06 5.15
CA VAL A 36 3.89 -0.05 6.19
C VAL A 36 2.48 0.32 6.62
N CYS A 37 2.31 0.62 7.90
CA CYS A 37 1.00 0.96 8.44
C CYS A 37 0.82 2.47 8.41
N VAL A 38 -0.12 2.94 7.58
CA VAL A 38 -0.48 4.36 7.52
C VAL A 38 -1.99 4.43 7.55
N PRO A 39 -2.60 4.57 8.74
CA PRO A 39 -4.06 4.69 8.82
C PRO A 39 -4.56 5.78 7.91
N GLY A 40 -5.75 5.56 7.35
CA GLY A 40 -6.25 6.41 6.28
C GLY A 40 -6.32 7.89 6.62
N GLU A 41 -6.57 8.23 7.89
CA GLU A 41 -6.65 9.63 8.31
C GLU A 41 -5.29 10.34 8.26
N GLN A 42 -4.19 9.61 8.11
CA GLN A 42 -2.85 10.20 8.00
C GLN A 42 -2.44 10.41 6.54
N LEU A 43 -3.26 10.00 5.60
CA LEU A 43 -3.00 10.22 4.20
C LEU A 43 -3.62 11.54 3.76
N PRO A 44 -3.04 12.19 2.75
CA PRO A 44 -1.85 11.75 1.99
C PRO A 44 -0.52 12.19 2.59
N ASP A 45 -0.55 12.99 3.65
CA ASP A 45 0.63 13.67 4.16
C ASP A 45 1.78 12.72 4.51
N ALA A 46 1.43 11.56 5.08
CA ALA A 46 2.46 10.61 5.49
C ALA A 46 3.27 10.08 4.31
N LEU A 47 2.71 10.10 3.10
CA LEU A 47 3.44 9.65 1.92
C LEU A 47 4.21 10.75 1.24
N THR A 48 3.75 11.99 1.33
CA THR A 48 4.41 13.10 0.62
C THR A 48 5.80 13.36 1.14
N SER A 49 6.08 13.01 2.40
CA SER A 49 7.38 13.19 3.00
C SER A 49 8.22 11.93 3.03
N ARG A 50 7.74 10.85 2.42
CA ARG A 50 8.45 9.57 2.51
C ARG A 50 9.57 9.50 1.48
N PRO A 51 10.83 9.25 1.92
CA PRO A 51 11.96 9.19 0.99
C PRO A 51 11.78 8.06 -0.03
N GLY A 52 12.16 8.32 -1.26
CA GLY A 52 12.13 7.32 -2.32
C GLY A 52 10.77 7.11 -2.94
N ILE A 53 9.75 7.82 -2.50
CA ILE A 53 8.40 7.71 -3.05
C ILE A 53 8.02 9.03 -3.71
N SER A 54 7.53 8.94 -4.94
CA SER A 54 7.10 10.11 -5.70
C SER A 54 5.67 9.89 -6.20
N THR A 55 5.14 10.88 -6.86
CA THR A 55 3.78 10.79 -7.41
C THR A 55 3.68 9.80 -8.56
N SER A 56 4.80 9.36 -9.11
CA SER A 56 4.81 8.32 -10.15
C SER A 56 5.10 6.93 -9.61
N SER A 57 5.39 6.80 -8.32
CA SER A 57 5.62 5.50 -7.70
C SER A 57 4.34 4.67 -7.73
N ARG A 58 4.51 3.35 -7.88
CA ARG A 58 3.37 2.44 -7.84
C ARG A 58 3.10 2.08 -6.39
N ILE A 59 1.95 2.49 -5.90
CA ILE A 59 1.57 2.35 -4.50
C ILE A 59 0.38 1.42 -4.39
N LEU A 60 0.52 0.38 -3.57
CA LEU A 60 -0.56 -0.56 -3.30
C LEU A 60 -1.17 -0.23 -1.95
N VAL A 61 -2.47 -0.04 -1.90
CA VAL A 61 -3.18 0.18 -0.63
C VAL A 61 -4.19 -0.93 -0.40
N TYR A 62 -4.34 -1.33 0.85
CA TYR A 62 -5.32 -2.34 1.22
C TYR A 62 -5.83 -2.09 2.64
N CYS A 63 -6.96 -2.70 2.97
CA CYS A 63 -7.53 -2.61 4.31
C CYS A 63 -8.12 -3.98 4.70
N ALA A 64 -9.11 -4.01 5.57
CA ALA A 64 -9.69 -5.29 5.99
C ALA A 64 -10.71 -5.81 4.96
N SER A 65 -11.57 -4.94 4.44
CA SER A 65 -12.66 -5.37 3.56
C SER A 65 -12.81 -4.51 2.31
N GLY A 66 -11.98 -3.50 2.11
CA GLY A 66 -11.92 -2.73 0.86
C GLY A 66 -12.46 -1.31 0.92
N GLY A 67 -13.26 -0.96 1.93
CA GLY A 67 -13.87 0.37 1.99
C GLY A 67 -12.86 1.48 2.29
N ARG A 68 -12.03 1.25 3.29
CA ARG A 68 -11.01 2.24 3.67
C ARG A 68 -9.95 2.40 2.60
N SER A 69 -9.57 1.30 1.94
CA SER A 69 -8.55 1.36 0.90
C SER A 69 -9.07 2.07 -0.35
N ALA A 70 -10.35 1.93 -0.67
CA ALA A 70 -10.93 2.65 -1.79
C ALA A 70 -10.88 4.16 -1.55
N ALA A 71 -11.23 4.60 -0.34
CA ALA A 71 -11.16 6.01 0.01
C ALA A 71 -9.73 6.52 0.00
N ALA A 72 -8.79 5.72 0.52
CA ALA A 72 -7.38 6.09 0.53
C ALA A 72 -6.84 6.25 -0.89
N ALA A 73 -7.20 5.33 -1.78
CA ALA A 73 -6.76 5.41 -3.17
C ALA A 73 -7.26 6.69 -3.84
N GLU A 74 -8.53 7.06 -3.58
CA GLU A 74 -9.08 8.29 -4.13
C GLU A 74 -8.35 9.53 -3.62
N GLN A 75 -8.05 9.55 -2.32
CA GLN A 75 -7.32 10.68 -1.74
C GLN A 75 -5.94 10.84 -2.38
N LEU A 76 -5.24 9.73 -2.56
CA LEU A 76 -3.90 9.79 -3.16
C LEU A 76 -3.97 10.24 -4.60
N ARG A 77 -4.93 9.74 -5.38
CA ARG A 77 -5.08 10.16 -6.77
C ARG A 77 -5.42 11.65 -6.86
N ALA A 78 -6.24 12.13 -5.93
CA ALA A 78 -6.66 13.53 -5.95
C ALA A 78 -5.50 14.49 -5.74
N VAL A 79 -4.42 14.07 -5.07
CA VAL A 79 -3.26 14.92 -4.87
C VAL A 79 -2.11 14.59 -5.82
N GLY A 80 -2.38 13.84 -6.88
CA GLY A 80 -1.44 13.68 -7.97
C GLY A 80 -0.71 12.35 -8.08
N TYR A 81 -0.99 11.38 -7.22
CA TYR A 81 -0.38 10.06 -7.36
C TYR A 81 -1.05 9.34 -8.53
N THR A 82 -0.26 8.94 -9.51
CA THR A 82 -0.80 8.45 -10.79
C THR A 82 -0.87 6.93 -10.90
N HIS A 83 -0.22 6.20 -9.98
CA HIS A 83 -0.16 4.74 -10.05
C HIS A 83 -0.55 4.12 -8.72
N VAL A 84 -1.76 4.42 -8.26
CA VAL A 84 -2.28 3.86 -7.01
C VAL A 84 -3.16 2.67 -7.34
N VAL A 85 -2.89 1.55 -6.68
CA VAL A 85 -3.65 0.31 -6.85
C VAL A 85 -4.37 0.00 -5.55
N ASP A 86 -5.68 -0.10 -5.61
CA ASP A 86 -6.49 -0.50 -4.47
C ASP A 86 -6.60 -2.03 -4.49
N ALA A 87 -5.98 -2.70 -3.53
CA ALA A 87 -5.97 -4.15 -3.48
C ALA A 87 -7.16 -4.73 -2.72
N GLY A 88 -8.01 -3.87 -2.15
CA GLY A 88 -9.19 -4.34 -1.43
C GLY A 88 -8.84 -4.80 -0.03
N GLY A 89 -9.47 -5.88 0.42
CA GLY A 89 -9.22 -6.43 1.74
C GLY A 89 -7.96 -7.27 1.78
N LEU A 90 -7.45 -7.53 2.97
CA LEU A 90 -6.21 -8.28 3.15
C LEU A 90 -6.26 -9.66 2.49
N SER A 91 -7.35 -10.39 2.67
CA SER A 91 -7.46 -11.74 2.09
C SER A 91 -7.44 -11.70 0.58
N ALA A 92 -8.18 -10.77 -0.02
CA ALA A 92 -8.20 -10.63 -1.47
C ALA A 92 -6.83 -10.19 -2.00
N ALA A 93 -6.18 -9.29 -1.28
CA ALA A 93 -4.86 -8.80 -1.67
C ALA A 93 -3.84 -9.93 -1.70
N TRP A 94 -3.88 -10.82 -0.72
CA TRP A 94 -2.96 -11.96 -0.65
C TRP A 94 -3.00 -12.83 -1.90
N GLU A 95 -4.16 -12.96 -2.51
CA GLU A 95 -4.31 -13.85 -3.67
C GLU A 95 -3.46 -13.42 -4.86
N HIS A 96 -3.10 -12.15 -4.92
CA HIS A 96 -2.37 -11.62 -6.08
C HIS A 96 -1.04 -10.99 -5.69
N PHE A 97 -0.63 -11.14 -4.45
CA PHE A 97 0.57 -10.49 -3.92
C PHE A 97 1.72 -11.48 -3.82
N THR A 98 2.89 -11.06 -4.29
CA THR A 98 4.14 -11.82 -4.18
C THR A 98 5.17 -10.95 -3.48
N PRO A 99 5.65 -11.37 -2.30
CA PRO A 99 6.63 -10.56 -1.58
C PRO A 99 7.98 -10.48 -2.28
#